data_6b157143aab6acb83bd1a71aeaf4c10b
#
_entry.id   6b157143aab6acb83bd1a71aeaf4c10b
#
_cell.length_a   1.000
_cell.length_b   1.000
_cell.length_c   1.000
_cell.angle_alpha   90.00
_cell.angle_beta   90.00
_cell.angle_gamma   90.00
#
_symmetry.space_group_name_H-M   'P 1'
#
loop_
_entity.id
_entity.type
_entity.pdbx_description
1 polymer ?
#
loop_
_entity_poly.entity_id
_entity_poly.type
_entity_poly.pdbx_seq_one_letter_code
_entity_poly.pdbx_strand_id
1 'polypeptide(L)'
;MSTIRRNKVALPENKSSSPVHSQLINPRLQEIPPSGIRAFFDMAAGNNDIISLGVGEPDFSTPKQVRAACIRALDRGETGYTSNSGLPELREEIAGYFEKGFGLRYDPADEILVTVGSSEAVDLALRAFMAPGDEILIPSPGYVAYAPIAHLNGGTLAPVETKVEEGFKLTAAALRRAITSRSKLLMVNFPSNPTGAVMTYEDWLPVAEVVKEHGLIVISDEIYAELTYDSKHVSIASLPGMQERTVVISGFSKAFAMTGWRVGYACGNRELLSAMLKIHQYTAMCAPLPGQIAAVEALRSALPDMERMKACFKERRSLIVEGLRAAGLSCHMPQGAFYAFASVSRTGIGSEEFAMRLLQEAGVAVVPGHVFGDGGEGYIRCSYAASTAKLTEALERLEGFMRVKNLIVS
;
A
#
# COMPACT_ATOMS: atom_id res chain seq x y z
N MET A 1 8.95 8.89 -45.20
CA MET A 1 7.69 8.30 -44.70
C MET A 1 7.95 6.83 -44.38
N SER A 2 8.29 6.53 -43.15
CA SER A 2 8.53 5.16 -42.66
C SER A 2 7.34 4.75 -41.83
N THR A 3 6.58 3.79 -42.33
CA THR A 3 5.37 3.25 -41.71
C THR A 3 5.81 2.31 -40.57
N ILE A 4 5.82 2.80 -39.34
CA ILE A 4 6.06 1.98 -38.15
C ILE A 4 4.84 1.02 -38.01
N ARG A 5 5.06 -0.25 -38.27
CA ARG A 5 4.10 -1.32 -37.96
C ARG A 5 3.98 -1.41 -36.42
N ARG A 6 2.88 -0.88 -35.88
CA ARG A 6 2.51 -1.05 -34.48
C ARG A 6 2.02 -2.48 -34.28
N ASN A 7 2.81 -3.31 -33.61
CA ASN A 7 2.35 -4.59 -33.10
C ASN A 7 1.26 -4.33 -32.06
N LYS A 8 0.03 -4.80 -32.32
CA LYS A 8 -1.04 -4.82 -31.32
C LYS A 8 -0.59 -5.75 -30.18
N VAL A 9 -0.45 -5.21 -28.99
CA VAL A 9 -0.25 -6.01 -27.78
C VAL A 9 -1.58 -6.72 -27.51
N ALA A 10 -1.61 -8.03 -27.75
CA ALA A 10 -2.77 -8.86 -27.40
C ALA A 10 -2.73 -9.13 -25.88
N LEU A 11 -3.90 -9.07 -25.25
CA LEU A 11 -4.07 -9.57 -23.89
C LEU A 11 -3.64 -11.05 -23.85
N PRO A 12 -2.94 -11.52 -22.80
CA PRO A 12 -2.61 -12.92 -22.68
C PRO A 12 -3.91 -13.74 -22.64
N GLU A 13 -4.12 -14.58 -23.67
CA GLU A 13 -5.23 -15.53 -23.67
C GLU A 13 -5.12 -16.41 -22.44
N ASN A 14 -6.22 -16.48 -21.71
CA ASN A 14 -6.37 -17.37 -20.57
C ASN A 14 -6.24 -18.82 -21.09
N LYS A 15 -5.02 -19.38 -21.04
CA LYS A 15 -4.78 -20.79 -21.43
C LYS A 15 -5.66 -21.62 -20.52
N SER A 16 -6.68 -22.26 -21.10
CA SER A 16 -7.60 -23.15 -20.40
C SER A 16 -6.80 -24.17 -19.59
N SER A 17 -6.87 -24.08 -18.26
CA SER A 17 -6.33 -25.12 -17.38
C SER A 17 -7.03 -26.44 -17.69
N SER A 18 -6.27 -27.55 -17.66
CA SER A 18 -6.86 -28.89 -17.78
C SER A 18 -7.97 -29.04 -16.73
N PRO A 19 -9.19 -29.50 -17.12
CA PRO A 19 -10.34 -29.63 -16.19
C PRO A 19 -10.04 -30.45 -14.94
N VAL A 20 -9.08 -31.37 -15.02
CA VAL A 20 -8.66 -32.24 -13.91
C VAL A 20 -7.93 -31.47 -12.81
N HIS A 21 -7.09 -30.48 -13.14
CA HIS A 21 -6.34 -29.74 -12.12
C HIS A 21 -7.19 -28.68 -11.42
N SER A 22 -8.18 -28.09 -12.09
CA SER A 22 -9.04 -27.07 -11.47
C SER A 22 -9.85 -27.62 -10.29
N GLN A 23 -10.22 -28.91 -10.32
CA GLN A 23 -10.95 -29.56 -9.23
C GLN A 23 -10.08 -29.81 -7.98
N LEU A 24 -8.74 -29.80 -8.12
CA LEU A 24 -7.79 -30.01 -7.03
C LEU A 24 -7.34 -28.71 -6.36
N ILE A 25 -7.64 -27.58 -6.98
CA ILE A 25 -7.29 -26.24 -6.46
C ILE A 25 -8.34 -25.80 -5.44
N ASN A 26 -7.89 -25.19 -4.35
CA ASN A 26 -8.80 -24.61 -3.36
C ASN A 26 -9.88 -23.74 -4.04
N PRO A 27 -11.17 -24.04 -3.86
CA PRO A 27 -12.25 -23.31 -4.53
C PRO A 27 -12.20 -21.79 -4.35
N ARG A 28 -11.78 -21.30 -3.18
CA ARG A 28 -11.65 -19.86 -2.93
C ARG A 28 -10.67 -19.17 -3.86
N LEU A 29 -9.65 -19.87 -4.37
CA LEU A 29 -8.71 -19.28 -5.33
C LEU A 29 -9.34 -19.04 -6.71
N GLN A 30 -10.40 -19.75 -7.05
CA GLN A 30 -11.12 -19.56 -8.31
C GLN A 30 -11.94 -18.26 -8.32
N GLU A 31 -12.28 -17.76 -7.15
CA GLU A 31 -13.05 -16.50 -6.97
C GLU A 31 -12.15 -15.26 -6.94
N ILE A 32 -10.82 -15.45 -6.85
CA ILE A 32 -9.84 -14.36 -6.80
C ILE A 32 -9.32 -14.10 -8.22
N PRO A 33 -9.60 -12.93 -8.81
CA PRO A 33 -9.03 -12.57 -10.10
C PRO A 33 -7.51 -12.34 -9.99
N PRO A 34 -6.75 -12.50 -11.09
CA PRO A 34 -5.36 -12.06 -11.14
C PRO A 34 -5.24 -10.59 -10.72
N SER A 35 -4.12 -10.23 -10.08
CA SER A 35 -3.91 -8.86 -9.64
C SER A 35 -4.00 -7.86 -10.81
N GLY A 36 -5.01 -6.99 -10.80
CA GLY A 36 -5.21 -5.98 -11.82
C GLY A 36 -4.04 -5.02 -11.97
N ILE A 37 -3.34 -4.69 -10.87
CA ILE A 37 -2.12 -3.88 -10.92
C ILE A 37 -1.04 -4.61 -11.72
N ARG A 38 -0.85 -5.92 -11.51
CA ARG A 38 0.21 -6.68 -12.15
C ARG A 38 -0.01 -6.83 -13.65
N ALA A 39 -1.25 -6.98 -14.10
CA ALA A 39 -1.58 -7.05 -15.52
C ALA A 39 -1.08 -5.80 -16.29
N PHE A 40 -1.24 -4.61 -15.71
CA PHE A 40 -0.72 -3.36 -16.31
C PHE A 40 0.81 -3.25 -16.25
N PHE A 41 1.46 -3.84 -15.23
CA PHE A 41 2.92 -3.91 -15.17
C PHE A 41 3.51 -4.82 -16.22
N ASP A 42 2.93 -6.00 -16.37
CA ASP A 42 3.42 -7.02 -17.31
C ASP A 42 3.29 -6.51 -18.76
N MET A 43 2.26 -5.71 -19.07
CA MET A 43 2.12 -5.05 -20.38
C MET A 43 3.17 -3.95 -20.62
N ALA A 44 3.64 -3.28 -19.57
CA ALA A 44 4.69 -2.27 -19.67
C ALA A 44 6.10 -2.87 -19.61
N ALA A 45 6.23 -4.12 -19.14
CA ALA A 45 7.52 -4.78 -18.96
C ALA A 45 8.20 -5.06 -20.30
N GLY A 46 9.49 -4.70 -20.38
CA GLY A 46 10.32 -4.98 -21.57
C GLY A 46 10.19 -3.97 -22.72
N ASN A 47 9.36 -2.93 -22.61
CA ASN A 47 9.28 -1.84 -23.57
C ASN A 47 9.83 -0.54 -22.98
N ASN A 48 11.03 -0.15 -23.39
CA ASN A 48 11.70 1.05 -22.91
C ASN A 48 11.01 2.37 -23.33
N ASP A 49 10.10 2.34 -24.29
CA ASP A 49 9.35 3.51 -24.74
C ASP A 49 8.13 3.80 -23.84
N ILE A 50 7.80 2.90 -22.92
CA ILE A 50 6.70 3.07 -21.98
C ILE A 50 7.21 3.68 -20.68
N ILE A 51 6.57 4.77 -20.25
CA ILE A 51 6.79 5.37 -18.93
C ILE A 51 5.75 4.80 -17.98
N SER A 52 6.19 4.04 -16.98
CA SER A 52 5.30 3.48 -15.98
C SER A 52 5.15 4.40 -14.77
N LEU A 53 3.93 4.91 -14.56
CA LEU A 53 3.48 5.57 -13.33
C LEU A 53 2.62 4.61 -12.46
N GLY A 54 2.63 3.32 -12.77
CA GLY A 54 1.88 2.32 -12.03
C GLY A 54 2.63 1.76 -10.81
N VAL A 55 3.98 1.76 -10.83
CA VAL A 55 4.81 1.10 -9.82
C VAL A 55 4.72 1.81 -8.47
N GLY A 56 4.43 1.05 -7.42
CA GLY A 56 4.40 1.51 -6.04
C GLY A 56 5.74 1.31 -5.32
N GLU A 57 6.85 1.74 -5.89
CA GLU A 57 8.20 1.56 -5.38
C GLU A 57 9.01 2.85 -5.49
N PRO A 58 9.72 3.29 -4.43
CA PRO A 58 10.64 4.41 -4.51
C PRO A 58 11.71 4.20 -5.60
N ASP A 59 11.98 5.21 -6.42
CA ASP A 59 13.06 5.21 -7.41
C ASP A 59 14.46 5.46 -6.82
N PHE A 60 14.54 5.45 -5.50
CA PHE A 60 15.77 5.59 -4.73
C PHE A 60 16.37 4.22 -4.41
N SER A 61 17.70 4.16 -4.38
CA SER A 61 18.39 3.01 -3.81
C SER A 61 18.37 3.08 -2.28
N THR A 62 18.29 1.92 -1.62
CA THR A 62 18.52 1.81 -0.18
C THR A 62 19.79 2.56 0.23
N PRO A 63 19.80 3.37 1.30
CA PRO A 63 20.94 4.18 1.73
C PRO A 63 22.23 3.38 1.85
N LYS A 64 23.36 4.00 1.49
CA LYS A 64 24.66 3.32 1.39
C LYS A 64 25.09 2.66 2.70
N GLN A 65 24.90 3.33 3.84
CA GLN A 65 25.24 2.81 5.16
C GLN A 65 24.44 1.57 5.53
N VAL A 66 23.15 1.53 5.15
CA VAL A 66 22.25 0.40 5.35
C VAL A 66 22.72 -0.83 4.56
N ARG A 67 23.03 -0.63 3.27
CA ARG A 67 23.59 -1.70 2.42
C ARG A 67 24.94 -2.20 2.95
N ALA A 68 25.80 -1.29 3.39
CA ALA A 68 27.12 -1.61 3.93
C ALA A 68 27.03 -2.42 5.23
N ALA A 69 26.06 -2.16 6.11
CA ALA A 69 25.82 -2.94 7.32
C ALA A 69 25.51 -4.41 7.00
N CYS A 70 24.62 -4.63 6.03
CA CYS A 70 24.30 -5.98 5.55
C CYS A 70 25.52 -6.70 4.96
N ILE A 71 26.31 -6.03 4.10
CA ILE A 71 27.52 -6.62 3.49
C ILE A 71 28.51 -7.04 4.59
N ARG A 72 28.78 -6.17 5.57
CA ARG A 72 29.65 -6.53 6.70
C ARG A 72 29.18 -7.72 7.50
N ALA A 73 27.86 -7.87 7.69
CA ALA A 73 27.30 -9.01 8.40
C ALA A 73 27.49 -10.32 7.61
N LEU A 74 27.25 -10.28 6.30
CA LEU A 74 27.50 -11.41 5.41
C LEU A 74 28.99 -11.82 5.38
N ASP A 75 29.90 -10.84 5.35
CA ASP A 75 31.35 -11.08 5.40
C ASP A 75 31.80 -11.74 6.71
N ARG A 76 31.06 -11.50 7.82
CA ARG A 76 31.24 -12.18 9.10
C ARG A 76 30.62 -13.57 9.19
N GLY A 77 29.86 -13.99 8.15
CA GLY A 77 29.15 -15.27 8.12
C GLY A 77 27.85 -15.29 8.94
N GLU A 78 27.23 -14.13 9.18
CA GLU A 78 25.95 -14.02 9.88
C GLU A 78 24.80 -14.42 8.95
N THR A 79 24.54 -15.73 8.88
CA THR A 79 23.55 -16.32 7.93
C THR A 79 22.59 -17.31 8.60
N GLY A 80 22.58 -17.38 9.93
CA GLY A 80 21.73 -18.29 10.70
C GLY A 80 20.31 -17.78 10.91
N TYR A 81 19.47 -18.59 11.54
CA TYR A 81 18.14 -18.18 11.96
C TYR A 81 18.20 -17.16 13.10
N THR A 82 17.20 -16.30 13.16
CA THR A 82 16.96 -15.42 14.32
C THR A 82 15.88 -15.99 15.23
N SER A 83 15.58 -15.28 16.33
CA SER A 83 14.32 -15.50 17.06
C SER A 83 13.13 -15.39 16.11
N ASN A 84 12.08 -16.18 16.34
CA ASN A 84 10.84 -16.10 15.54
C ASN A 84 10.23 -14.68 15.56
N SER A 85 10.31 -13.96 16.66
CA SER A 85 9.83 -12.58 16.75
C SER A 85 10.76 -11.56 16.07
N GLY A 86 11.91 -11.99 15.57
CA GLY A 86 12.96 -11.15 15.00
C GLY A 86 14.10 -10.86 15.96
N LEU A 87 15.15 -10.19 15.46
CA LEU A 87 16.32 -9.77 16.26
C LEU A 87 15.86 -8.91 17.44
N PRO A 88 16.30 -9.21 18.69
CA PRO A 88 16.00 -8.35 19.83
C PRO A 88 16.40 -6.89 19.59
N GLU A 89 17.59 -6.68 19.06
CA GLU A 89 18.12 -5.35 18.74
C GLU A 89 17.21 -4.58 17.76
N LEU A 90 16.65 -5.24 16.73
CA LEU A 90 15.72 -4.61 15.81
C LEU A 90 14.40 -4.24 16.50
N ARG A 91 13.89 -5.10 17.37
CA ARG A 91 12.65 -4.83 18.12
C ARG A 91 12.83 -3.66 19.09
N GLU A 92 14.00 -3.54 19.74
CA GLU A 92 14.36 -2.40 20.59
C GLU A 92 14.42 -1.10 19.79
N GLU A 93 15.06 -1.11 18.59
CA GLU A 93 15.09 0.07 17.73
C GLU A 93 13.69 0.46 17.24
N ILE A 94 12.82 -0.50 16.88
CA ILE A 94 11.43 -0.23 16.50
C ILE A 94 10.67 0.37 17.68
N ALA A 95 10.80 -0.17 18.90
CA ALA A 95 10.14 0.39 20.09
C ALA A 95 10.56 1.84 20.34
N GLY A 96 11.86 2.13 20.30
CA GLY A 96 12.39 3.48 20.44
C GLY A 96 11.93 4.44 19.34
N TYR A 97 11.80 3.93 18.11
CA TYR A 97 11.32 4.68 16.96
C TYR A 97 9.84 5.09 17.14
N PHE A 98 8.98 4.15 17.59
CA PHE A 98 7.57 4.43 17.86
C PHE A 98 7.38 5.40 19.02
N GLU A 99 8.13 5.27 20.09
CA GLU A 99 8.03 6.18 21.23
C GLU A 99 8.40 7.60 20.82
N LYS A 100 9.51 7.79 20.11
CA LYS A 100 9.99 9.12 19.69
C LYS A 100 9.16 9.74 18.56
N GLY A 101 8.76 8.92 17.57
CA GLY A 101 8.10 9.43 16.37
C GLY A 101 6.59 9.60 16.54
N PHE A 102 5.92 8.67 17.22
CA PHE A 102 4.48 8.56 17.27
C PHE A 102 3.88 8.61 18.68
N GLY A 103 4.72 8.66 19.73
CA GLY A 103 4.28 8.69 21.13
C GLY A 103 3.66 7.36 21.60
N LEU A 104 3.89 6.26 20.86
CA LEU A 104 3.40 4.93 21.16
C LEU A 104 4.50 4.09 21.80
N ARG A 105 4.19 3.42 22.91
CA ARG A 105 5.12 2.54 23.62
C ARG A 105 4.69 1.10 23.44
N TYR A 106 5.61 0.28 22.98
CA TYR A 106 5.49 -1.17 22.84
C TYR A 106 6.65 -1.87 23.53
N ASP A 107 6.34 -2.94 24.26
CA ASP A 107 7.39 -3.78 24.85
C ASP A 107 8.10 -4.57 23.73
N PRO A 108 9.42 -4.37 23.53
CA PRO A 108 10.16 -5.10 22.50
C PRO A 108 10.20 -6.62 22.75
N ALA A 109 9.88 -7.10 23.96
CA ALA A 109 9.90 -8.52 24.27
C ALA A 109 8.75 -9.28 23.59
N ASP A 110 7.53 -8.74 23.58
CA ASP A 110 6.33 -9.48 23.16
C ASP A 110 5.24 -8.65 22.44
N GLU A 111 5.44 -7.34 22.25
CA GLU A 111 4.51 -6.46 21.55
C GLU A 111 5.01 -6.01 20.17
N ILE A 112 6.11 -6.60 19.68
CA ILE A 112 6.70 -6.36 18.36
C ILE A 112 7.04 -7.68 17.69
N LEU A 113 6.55 -7.85 16.45
CA LEU A 113 6.83 -9.00 15.59
C LEU A 113 7.43 -8.54 14.27
N VAL A 114 8.67 -8.95 13.98
CA VAL A 114 9.33 -8.70 12.69
C VAL A 114 8.87 -9.73 11.66
N THR A 115 8.51 -9.27 10.46
CA THR A 115 7.87 -10.09 9.42
C THR A 115 8.58 -9.96 8.07
N VAL A 116 8.28 -10.87 7.14
CA VAL A 116 8.77 -10.84 5.75
C VAL A 116 8.01 -9.76 4.95
N GLY A 117 8.27 -8.51 5.30
CA GLY A 117 7.55 -7.33 4.83
C GLY A 117 6.18 -7.18 5.50
N SER A 118 5.59 -5.98 5.39
CA SER A 118 4.25 -5.67 5.90
C SER A 118 3.16 -6.57 5.29
N SER A 119 3.38 -7.11 4.09
CA SER A 119 2.44 -8.02 3.44
C SER A 119 2.23 -9.32 4.23
N GLU A 120 3.29 -9.88 4.83
CA GLU A 120 3.15 -11.01 5.73
C GLU A 120 2.41 -10.60 7.01
N ALA A 121 2.73 -9.44 7.58
CA ALA A 121 2.05 -8.97 8.79
C ALA A 121 0.53 -8.85 8.58
N VAL A 122 0.09 -8.36 7.40
CA VAL A 122 -1.34 -8.31 7.02
C VAL A 122 -1.93 -9.72 6.95
N ASP A 123 -1.27 -10.66 6.25
CA ASP A 123 -1.74 -12.04 6.15
C ASP A 123 -1.84 -12.72 7.51
N LEU A 124 -0.82 -12.56 8.36
CA LEU A 124 -0.81 -13.09 9.73
C LEU A 124 -1.96 -12.54 10.58
N ALA A 125 -2.21 -11.22 10.51
CA ALA A 125 -3.28 -10.58 11.25
C ALA A 125 -4.66 -11.10 10.80
N LEU A 126 -4.89 -11.21 9.50
CA LEU A 126 -6.15 -11.73 8.97
C LEU A 126 -6.35 -13.21 9.33
N ARG A 127 -5.30 -14.03 9.21
CA ARG A 127 -5.36 -15.45 9.65
C ARG A 127 -5.61 -15.59 11.14
N ALA A 128 -5.03 -14.72 11.97
CA ALA A 128 -5.16 -14.80 13.42
C ALA A 128 -6.53 -14.37 13.92
N PHE A 129 -7.16 -13.38 13.25
CA PHE A 129 -8.34 -12.71 13.79
C PHE A 129 -9.64 -13.00 13.04
N MET A 130 -9.59 -13.55 11.81
CA MET A 130 -10.79 -13.90 11.05
C MET A 130 -11.15 -15.37 11.19
N ALA A 131 -12.45 -15.61 11.34
CA ALA A 131 -13.06 -16.92 11.19
C ALA A 131 -14.03 -16.92 10.01
N PRO A 132 -14.39 -18.10 9.46
CA PRO A 132 -15.41 -18.17 8.41
C PRO A 132 -16.72 -17.50 8.83
N GLY A 133 -17.21 -16.56 8.02
CA GLY A 133 -18.42 -15.80 8.28
C GLY A 133 -18.19 -14.43 8.95
N ASP A 134 -17.00 -14.14 9.46
CA ASP A 134 -16.65 -12.80 9.95
C ASP A 134 -16.56 -11.80 8.79
N GLU A 135 -16.88 -10.54 9.07
CA GLU A 135 -16.74 -9.43 8.14
C GLU A 135 -15.56 -8.53 8.53
N ILE A 136 -14.84 -8.09 7.49
CA ILE A 136 -13.82 -7.06 7.59
C ILE A 136 -14.27 -5.80 6.85
N LEU A 137 -14.27 -4.69 7.57
CA LEU A 137 -14.55 -3.36 7.05
C LEU A 137 -13.28 -2.79 6.43
N ILE A 138 -13.34 -2.38 5.16
CA ILE A 138 -12.18 -1.81 4.43
C ILE A 138 -12.63 -0.55 3.69
N PRO A 139 -11.98 0.63 3.90
CA PRO A 139 -12.22 1.82 3.10
C PRO A 139 -12.06 1.55 1.60
N SER A 140 -13.03 1.99 0.80
CA SER A 140 -13.02 1.87 -0.66
C SER A 140 -13.07 3.28 -1.29
N PRO A 141 -12.12 3.60 -2.20
CA PRO A 141 -11.06 2.75 -2.74
C PRO A 141 -9.96 2.42 -1.72
N GLY A 142 -9.39 1.19 -1.80
CA GLY A 142 -8.39 0.68 -0.88
C GLY A 142 -7.36 -0.23 -1.56
N TYR A 143 -6.28 -0.59 -0.83
CA TYR A 143 -5.22 -1.40 -1.40
C TYR A 143 -5.72 -2.80 -1.80
N VAL A 144 -5.42 -3.18 -3.03
CA VAL A 144 -5.98 -4.36 -3.73
C VAL A 144 -5.73 -5.71 -3.04
N ALA A 145 -4.73 -5.82 -2.15
CA ALA A 145 -4.38 -7.10 -1.54
C ALA A 145 -5.28 -7.48 -0.36
N TYR A 146 -5.95 -6.51 0.29
CA TYR A 146 -6.69 -6.80 1.53
C TYR A 146 -7.89 -7.71 1.30
N ALA A 147 -8.71 -7.42 0.30
CA ALA A 147 -9.91 -8.20 -0.01
C ALA A 147 -9.59 -9.66 -0.39
N PRO A 148 -8.62 -9.95 -1.30
CA PRO A 148 -8.22 -11.32 -1.60
C PRO A 148 -7.68 -12.09 -0.39
N ILE A 149 -6.86 -11.45 0.46
CA ILE A 149 -6.32 -12.12 1.66
C ILE A 149 -7.45 -12.42 2.64
N ALA A 150 -8.39 -11.49 2.87
CA ALA A 150 -9.56 -11.73 3.72
C ALA A 150 -10.41 -12.89 3.19
N HIS A 151 -10.68 -12.92 1.88
CA HIS A 151 -11.43 -14.00 1.24
C HIS A 151 -10.76 -15.37 1.38
N LEU A 152 -9.44 -15.46 1.20
CA LEU A 152 -8.67 -16.69 1.41
C LEU A 152 -8.82 -17.23 2.83
N ASN A 153 -8.96 -16.35 3.82
CA ASN A 153 -9.17 -16.70 5.22
C ASN A 153 -10.65 -16.95 5.59
N GLY A 154 -11.55 -16.96 4.61
CA GLY A 154 -12.97 -17.26 4.81
C GLY A 154 -13.81 -16.09 5.29
N GLY A 155 -13.23 -14.89 5.31
CA GLY A 155 -13.95 -13.68 5.67
C GLY A 155 -14.67 -13.05 4.48
N THR A 156 -15.59 -12.15 4.79
CA THR A 156 -16.36 -11.36 3.81
C THR A 156 -15.93 -9.90 3.89
N LEU A 157 -15.71 -9.29 2.74
CA LEU A 157 -15.44 -7.85 2.64
C LEU A 157 -16.72 -7.04 2.85
N ALA A 158 -16.67 -6.06 3.75
CA ALA A 158 -17.66 -5.00 3.90
C ALA A 158 -17.01 -3.66 3.51
N PRO A 159 -17.21 -3.16 2.27
CA PRO A 159 -16.58 -1.92 1.83
C PRO A 159 -17.16 -0.71 2.56
N VAL A 160 -16.29 0.19 3.02
CA VAL A 160 -16.67 1.47 3.62
C VAL A 160 -16.38 2.57 2.60
N GLU A 161 -17.41 3.12 1.99
CA GLU A 161 -17.27 4.15 0.97
C GLU A 161 -16.57 5.40 1.52
N THR A 162 -15.51 5.85 0.84
CA THR A 162 -14.86 7.13 1.07
C THR A 162 -15.03 8.03 -0.15
N LYS A 163 -15.21 9.33 0.05
CA LYS A 163 -15.59 10.27 -1.00
C LYS A 163 -14.52 11.34 -1.21
N VAL A 164 -14.40 11.82 -2.45
CA VAL A 164 -13.46 12.89 -2.80
C VAL A 164 -13.82 14.21 -2.09
N GLU A 165 -15.10 14.48 -1.88
CA GLU A 165 -15.60 15.66 -1.15
C GLU A 165 -15.14 15.66 0.32
N GLU A 166 -14.89 14.49 0.88
CA GLU A 166 -14.34 14.28 2.23
C GLU A 166 -12.82 14.03 2.19
N GLY A 167 -12.15 14.27 1.06
CA GLY A 167 -10.72 14.01 0.85
C GLY A 167 -10.35 12.53 0.91
N PHE A 168 -11.26 11.64 0.59
CA PHE A 168 -11.14 10.17 0.74
C PHE A 168 -10.82 9.71 2.16
N LYS A 169 -11.18 10.49 3.17
CA LYS A 169 -11.05 10.13 4.57
C LYS A 169 -12.11 9.14 5.01
N LEU A 170 -11.77 8.29 5.97
CA LEU A 170 -12.74 7.44 6.64
C LEU A 170 -13.56 8.28 7.63
N THR A 171 -14.88 8.33 7.45
CA THR A 171 -15.78 9.02 8.38
C THR A 171 -16.52 8.04 9.29
N ALA A 172 -16.82 8.48 10.52
CA ALA A 172 -17.62 7.69 11.46
C ALA A 172 -19.01 7.34 10.88
N ALA A 173 -19.59 8.28 10.11
CA ALA A 173 -20.90 8.06 9.48
C ALA A 173 -20.84 6.96 8.40
N ALA A 174 -19.80 6.95 7.57
CA ALA A 174 -19.60 5.90 6.58
C ALA A 174 -19.34 4.54 7.26
N LEU A 175 -18.48 4.53 8.31
CA LEU A 175 -18.19 3.33 9.07
C LEU A 175 -19.45 2.73 9.72
N ARG A 176 -20.27 3.55 10.41
CA ARG A 176 -21.53 3.08 11.02
C ARG A 176 -22.50 2.49 10.00
N ARG A 177 -22.59 3.02 8.77
CA ARG A 177 -23.47 2.47 7.74
C ARG A 177 -23.02 1.09 7.24
N ALA A 178 -21.71 0.81 7.27
CA ALA A 178 -21.15 -0.45 6.78
C ALA A 178 -21.13 -1.56 7.84
N ILE A 179 -21.21 -1.23 9.13
CA ILE A 179 -21.17 -2.20 10.23
C ILE A 179 -22.43 -3.08 10.23
N THR A 180 -22.23 -4.39 10.37
CA THR A 180 -23.26 -5.39 10.60
C THR A 180 -22.96 -6.18 11.88
N SER A 181 -23.85 -7.10 12.28
CA SER A 181 -23.61 -7.99 13.41
C SER A 181 -22.45 -8.97 13.21
N ARG A 182 -21.91 -9.11 11.99
CA ARG A 182 -20.77 -9.96 11.67
C ARG A 182 -19.46 -9.18 11.57
N SER A 183 -19.51 -7.86 11.60
CA SER A 183 -18.33 -7.01 11.51
C SER A 183 -17.44 -7.18 12.73
N LYS A 184 -16.20 -7.60 12.52
CA LYS A 184 -15.22 -7.90 13.58
C LYS A 184 -13.95 -7.09 13.43
N LEU A 185 -13.51 -6.84 12.21
CA LEU A 185 -12.25 -6.17 11.90
C LEU A 185 -12.48 -4.88 11.11
N LEU A 186 -11.68 -3.87 11.41
CA LEU A 186 -11.50 -2.69 10.58
C LEU A 186 -10.06 -2.67 10.06
N MET A 187 -9.87 -2.81 8.74
CA MET A 187 -8.58 -2.67 8.09
C MET A 187 -8.46 -1.28 7.48
N VAL A 188 -7.46 -0.53 7.89
CA VAL A 188 -7.20 0.83 7.37
C VAL A 188 -5.78 0.94 6.84
N ASN A 189 -5.59 1.81 5.83
CA ASN A 189 -4.29 2.18 5.31
C ASN A 189 -4.24 3.70 5.12
N PHE A 190 -3.57 4.38 6.05
CA PHE A 190 -3.32 5.82 6.01
C PHE A 190 -1.88 6.11 6.44
N PRO A 191 -1.14 6.92 5.64
CA PRO A 191 -1.49 7.50 4.35
C PRO A 191 -1.90 6.46 3.30
N SER A 192 -2.94 6.78 2.51
CA SER A 192 -3.67 5.78 1.73
C SER A 192 -3.01 5.47 0.37
N ASN A 193 -2.99 4.22 0.00
CA ASN A 193 -2.91 3.74 -1.37
C ASN A 193 -4.32 3.28 -1.78
N PRO A 194 -5.01 3.91 -2.76
CA PRO A 194 -4.43 4.70 -3.85
C PRO A 194 -4.53 6.23 -3.71
N THR A 195 -5.23 6.77 -2.72
CA THR A 195 -5.74 8.15 -2.75
C THR A 195 -4.75 9.20 -2.21
N GLY A 196 -3.75 8.78 -1.43
CA GLY A 196 -2.86 9.70 -0.72
C GLY A 196 -3.54 10.47 0.44
N ALA A 197 -4.74 10.06 0.83
CA ALA A 197 -5.44 10.62 1.98
C ALA A 197 -4.69 10.35 3.29
N VAL A 198 -4.82 11.29 4.22
CA VAL A 198 -4.24 11.23 5.58
C VAL A 198 -5.35 11.52 6.57
N MET A 199 -5.31 10.86 7.72
CA MET A 199 -6.23 11.12 8.84
C MET A 199 -5.51 11.94 9.92
N THR A 200 -6.15 13.01 10.38
CA THR A 200 -5.69 13.79 11.53
C THR A 200 -6.21 13.20 12.85
N TYR A 201 -5.79 13.74 13.97
CA TYR A 201 -6.32 13.35 15.28
C TYR A 201 -7.85 13.57 15.36
N GLU A 202 -8.31 14.72 14.86
CA GLU A 202 -9.72 15.10 14.82
C GLU A 202 -10.54 14.19 13.90
N ASP A 203 -9.98 13.74 12.78
CA ASP A 203 -10.63 12.78 11.88
C ASP A 203 -10.76 11.41 12.56
N TRP A 204 -9.74 10.98 13.32
CA TRP A 204 -9.73 9.69 13.99
C TRP A 204 -10.66 9.61 15.21
N LEU A 205 -10.85 10.70 15.95
CA LEU A 205 -11.64 10.70 17.19
C LEU A 205 -13.03 10.06 17.01
N PRO A 206 -13.89 10.53 16.07
CA PRO A 206 -15.22 9.95 15.91
C PRO A 206 -15.19 8.51 15.38
N VAL A 207 -14.16 8.15 14.61
CA VAL A 207 -13.97 6.77 14.12
C VAL A 207 -13.61 5.84 15.28
N ALA A 208 -12.71 6.28 16.18
CA ALA A 208 -12.31 5.53 17.36
C ALA A 208 -13.49 5.24 18.31
N GLU A 209 -14.42 6.18 18.46
CA GLU A 209 -15.64 5.95 19.23
C GLU A 209 -16.49 4.83 18.63
N VAL A 210 -16.68 4.81 17.30
CA VAL A 210 -17.41 3.74 16.61
C VAL A 210 -16.72 2.40 16.78
N VAL A 211 -15.39 2.37 16.64
CA VAL A 211 -14.59 1.14 16.85
C VAL A 211 -14.78 0.58 18.26
N LYS A 212 -14.73 1.45 19.28
CA LYS A 212 -14.93 1.04 20.68
C LYS A 212 -16.36 0.56 20.96
N GLU A 213 -17.35 1.28 20.45
CA GLU A 213 -18.78 0.96 20.60
C GLU A 213 -19.12 -0.43 20.05
N HIS A 214 -18.53 -0.78 18.90
CA HIS A 214 -18.78 -2.07 18.24
C HIS A 214 -17.76 -3.16 18.56
N GLY A 215 -16.78 -2.89 19.42
CA GLY A 215 -15.77 -3.87 19.85
C GLY A 215 -14.85 -4.35 18.72
N LEU A 216 -14.62 -3.53 17.68
CA LEU A 216 -13.81 -3.92 16.53
C LEU A 216 -12.33 -4.00 16.91
N ILE A 217 -11.61 -4.93 16.29
CA ILE A 217 -10.15 -4.94 16.23
C ILE A 217 -9.73 -4.13 15.00
N VAL A 218 -8.73 -3.28 15.14
CA VAL A 218 -8.18 -2.47 14.04
C VAL A 218 -6.87 -3.07 13.56
N ILE A 219 -6.73 -3.26 12.25
CA ILE A 219 -5.46 -3.52 11.57
C ILE A 219 -5.11 -2.24 10.82
N SER A 220 -4.10 -1.52 11.32
CA SER A 220 -3.68 -0.23 10.76
C SER A 220 -2.39 -0.41 9.96
N ASP A 221 -2.52 -0.47 8.62
CA ASP A 221 -1.35 -0.49 7.72
C ASP A 221 -0.84 0.95 7.55
N GLU A 222 0.27 1.25 8.23
CA GLU A 222 0.91 2.55 8.31
C GLU A 222 2.24 2.58 7.54
N ILE A 223 2.38 1.75 6.49
CA ILE A 223 3.61 1.61 5.70
C ILE A 223 4.08 2.93 5.05
N TYR A 224 3.21 3.92 4.96
CA TYR A 224 3.51 5.26 4.42
C TYR A 224 3.56 6.35 5.51
N ALA A 225 3.58 6.02 6.78
CA ALA A 225 3.53 6.98 7.90
C ALA A 225 4.53 8.14 7.76
N GLU A 226 5.78 7.81 7.42
CA GLU A 226 6.87 8.77 7.24
C GLU A 226 6.66 9.68 6.02
N LEU A 227 5.89 9.22 5.04
CA LEU A 227 5.56 9.97 3.82
C LEU A 227 4.26 10.79 3.98
N THR A 228 4.07 11.40 5.14
CA THR A 228 3.06 12.43 5.40
C THR A 228 3.72 13.80 5.24
N TYR A 229 3.20 14.69 4.37
CA TYR A 229 3.95 15.85 3.90
C TYR A 229 3.72 17.14 4.68
N ASP A 230 2.47 17.51 4.91
CA ASP A 230 2.10 18.83 5.43
C ASP A 230 1.67 18.80 6.91
N SER A 231 1.67 17.61 7.50
CA SER A 231 1.38 17.36 8.90
C SER A 231 2.25 16.23 9.45
N LYS A 232 2.14 15.94 10.73
CA LYS A 232 2.66 14.69 11.28
C LYS A 232 1.64 13.58 11.08
N HIS A 233 2.12 12.35 10.85
CA HIS A 233 1.28 11.18 10.87
C HIS A 233 0.66 10.97 12.26
N VAL A 234 -0.61 10.60 12.30
CA VAL A 234 -1.33 10.22 13.52
C VAL A 234 -1.81 8.79 13.37
N SER A 235 -1.22 7.91 14.16
CA SER A 235 -1.70 6.53 14.26
C SER A 235 -3.01 6.48 15.04
N ILE A 236 -3.99 5.70 14.58
CA ILE A 236 -5.22 5.45 15.34
C ILE A 236 -4.92 4.81 16.70
N ALA A 237 -3.83 4.04 16.82
CA ALA A 237 -3.41 3.43 18.08
C ALA A 237 -3.04 4.46 19.15
N SER A 238 -2.70 5.71 18.77
CA SER A 238 -2.35 6.78 19.71
C SER A 238 -3.57 7.42 20.41
N LEU A 239 -4.79 7.10 19.96
CA LEU A 239 -6.00 7.64 20.57
C LEU A 239 -6.38 6.84 21.84
N PRO A 240 -7.06 7.48 22.81
CA PRO A 240 -7.44 6.83 24.06
C PRO A 240 -8.25 5.54 23.86
N GLY A 241 -7.77 4.42 24.43
CA GLY A 241 -8.42 3.12 24.37
C GLY A 241 -8.29 2.40 23.03
N MET A 242 -7.41 2.89 22.13
CA MET A 242 -7.20 2.28 20.82
C MET A 242 -5.98 1.37 20.75
N GLN A 243 -4.93 1.61 21.52
CA GLN A 243 -3.70 0.81 21.48
C GLN A 243 -3.96 -0.67 21.77
N GLU A 244 -4.84 -0.97 22.72
CA GLU A 244 -5.16 -2.34 23.16
C GLU A 244 -5.86 -3.18 22.08
N ARG A 245 -6.51 -2.55 21.11
CA ARG A 245 -7.30 -3.17 20.05
C ARG A 245 -6.77 -2.92 18.64
N THR A 246 -5.60 -2.31 18.53
CA THR A 246 -4.99 -1.99 17.23
C THR A 246 -3.70 -2.77 17.04
N VAL A 247 -3.57 -3.43 15.89
CA VAL A 247 -2.30 -3.92 15.37
C VAL A 247 -1.83 -2.91 14.33
N VAL A 248 -0.75 -2.20 14.63
CA VAL A 248 -0.08 -1.31 13.69
C VAL A 248 0.89 -2.13 12.87
N ILE A 249 0.75 -2.07 11.55
CA ILE A 249 1.63 -2.73 10.59
C ILE A 249 2.43 -1.66 9.86
N SER A 250 3.75 -1.82 9.80
CA SER A 250 4.62 -0.96 9.02
C SER A 250 5.86 -1.72 8.55
N GLY A 251 6.88 -1.02 8.06
CA GLY A 251 8.10 -1.66 7.57
C GLY A 251 9.02 -0.67 6.86
N PHE A 252 10.07 -1.23 6.29
CA PHE A 252 11.19 -0.45 5.74
C PHE A 252 11.07 -0.19 4.23
N SER A 253 10.07 -0.80 3.58
CA SER A 253 9.93 -0.78 2.12
C SER A 253 9.83 0.62 1.53
N LYS A 254 9.08 1.53 2.17
CA LYS A 254 8.76 2.84 1.61
C LYS A 254 9.62 3.95 2.20
N ALA A 255 9.71 4.03 3.51
CA ALA A 255 10.49 5.05 4.21
C ALA A 255 12.00 4.97 3.94
N PHE A 256 12.54 3.78 3.70
CA PHE A 256 13.98 3.55 3.54
C PHE A 256 14.36 2.96 2.17
N ALA A 257 13.45 2.95 1.19
CA ALA A 257 13.67 2.36 -0.12
C ALA A 257 14.18 0.90 -0.05
N MET A 258 13.54 0.08 0.80
CA MET A 258 13.93 -1.29 1.09
C MET A 258 12.88 -2.31 0.61
N THR A 259 12.26 -2.09 -0.54
CA THR A 259 11.18 -2.94 -1.05
C THR A 259 11.61 -4.39 -1.26
N GLY A 260 12.77 -4.62 -1.85
CA GLY A 260 13.33 -5.95 -2.14
C GLY A 260 13.93 -6.69 -0.93
N TRP A 261 14.13 -6.01 0.21
CA TRP A 261 14.71 -6.60 1.42
C TRP A 261 13.72 -7.47 2.20
N ARG A 262 12.43 -7.26 1.97
CA ARG A 262 11.35 -8.01 2.61
C ARG A 262 11.41 -7.96 4.14
N VAL A 263 11.47 -6.77 4.72
CA VAL A 263 11.41 -6.55 6.17
C VAL A 263 10.27 -5.59 6.50
N GLY A 264 9.40 -6.06 7.37
CA GLY A 264 8.30 -5.31 7.96
C GLY A 264 8.12 -5.73 9.41
N TYR A 265 7.11 -5.18 10.05
CA TYR A 265 6.81 -5.52 11.44
C TYR A 265 5.34 -5.21 11.77
N ALA A 266 4.86 -5.86 12.83
CA ALA A 266 3.61 -5.55 13.50
C ALA A 266 3.90 -5.14 14.95
N CYS A 267 3.20 -4.11 15.44
CA CYS A 267 3.21 -3.68 16.83
C CYS A 267 1.79 -3.70 17.38
N GLY A 268 1.60 -4.19 18.59
CA GLY A 268 0.26 -4.27 19.19
C GLY A 268 0.26 -4.98 20.53
N ASN A 269 -0.92 -5.12 21.11
CA ASN A 269 -1.10 -5.86 22.37
C ASN A 269 -0.51 -7.27 22.27
N ARG A 270 0.16 -7.73 23.35
CA ARG A 270 0.85 -9.04 23.41
C ARG A 270 -0.05 -10.24 23.05
N GLU A 271 -1.34 -10.21 23.40
CA GLU A 271 -2.25 -11.32 23.08
C GLU A 271 -2.48 -11.41 21.57
N LEU A 272 -2.69 -10.26 20.91
CA LEU A 272 -2.85 -10.18 19.46
C LEU A 272 -1.55 -10.60 18.74
N LEU A 273 -0.41 -10.10 19.19
CA LEU A 273 0.88 -10.44 18.59
C LEU A 273 1.26 -11.91 18.83
N SER A 274 0.93 -12.48 19.99
CA SER A 274 1.14 -13.91 20.28
C SER A 274 0.34 -14.80 19.33
N ALA A 275 -0.89 -14.42 18.97
CA ALA A 275 -1.69 -15.15 17.99
C ALA A 275 -1.06 -15.11 16.59
N MET A 276 -0.58 -13.95 16.15
CA MET A 276 0.14 -13.79 14.88
C MET A 276 1.45 -14.58 14.88
N LEU A 277 2.23 -14.53 15.96
CA LEU A 277 3.49 -15.25 16.11
C LEU A 277 3.32 -16.76 15.96
N LYS A 278 2.22 -17.34 16.49
CA LYS A 278 1.94 -18.78 16.32
C LYS A 278 1.85 -19.19 14.85
N ILE A 279 1.33 -18.33 13.98
CA ILE A 279 1.24 -18.62 12.55
C ILE A 279 2.59 -18.38 11.91
N HIS A 280 3.25 -17.25 12.22
CA HIS A 280 4.54 -16.88 11.67
C HIS A 280 5.60 -17.97 11.83
N GLN A 281 5.71 -18.54 13.03
CA GLN A 281 6.70 -19.59 13.33
C GLN A 281 6.53 -20.86 12.48
N TYR A 282 5.32 -21.15 11.99
CA TYR A 282 5.05 -22.32 11.14
C TYR A 282 5.05 -22.00 9.63
N THR A 283 5.01 -20.71 9.25
CA THR A 283 5.00 -20.30 7.84
C THR A 283 6.36 -19.80 7.37
N ALA A 284 6.96 -18.86 8.07
CA ALA A 284 8.23 -18.22 7.70
C ALA A 284 9.36 -18.48 8.70
N MET A 285 9.03 -18.91 9.93
CA MET A 285 9.96 -19.12 11.04
C MET A 285 10.58 -17.81 11.54
N CYS A 286 11.25 -17.05 10.70
CA CYS A 286 11.76 -15.71 10.98
C CYS A 286 11.93 -14.92 9.68
N ALA A 287 11.98 -13.60 9.76
CA ALA A 287 12.35 -12.75 8.64
C ALA A 287 13.86 -12.94 8.28
N PRO A 288 14.28 -12.66 7.03
CA PRO A 288 15.66 -12.81 6.61
C PRO A 288 16.64 -11.98 7.47
N LEU A 289 17.62 -12.64 8.09
CA LEU A 289 18.60 -11.98 8.97
C LEU A 289 19.32 -10.79 8.31
N PRO A 290 19.83 -10.89 7.05
CA PRO A 290 20.49 -9.76 6.41
C PRO A 290 19.60 -8.52 6.30
N GLY A 291 18.32 -8.74 6.05
CA GLY A 291 17.31 -7.67 6.02
C GLY A 291 17.08 -7.03 7.38
N GLN A 292 17.05 -7.83 8.45
CA GLN A 292 16.89 -7.33 9.81
C GLN A 292 18.09 -6.48 10.26
N ILE A 293 19.32 -6.90 9.96
CA ILE A 293 20.54 -6.13 10.24
C ILE A 293 20.52 -4.80 9.48
N ALA A 294 20.13 -4.83 8.21
CA ALA A 294 19.96 -3.62 7.42
C ALA A 294 18.90 -2.68 8.03
N ALA A 295 17.80 -3.24 8.55
CA ALA A 295 16.73 -2.48 9.19
C ALA A 295 17.16 -1.80 10.50
N VAL A 296 18.00 -2.46 11.32
CA VAL A 296 18.64 -1.84 12.50
C VAL A 296 19.41 -0.60 12.09
N GLU A 297 20.28 -0.74 11.08
CA GLU A 297 21.08 0.38 10.58
C GLU A 297 20.22 1.49 9.99
N ALA A 298 19.10 1.14 9.32
CA ALA A 298 18.17 2.12 8.75
C ALA A 298 17.60 3.04 9.85
N LEU A 299 17.15 2.47 10.96
CA LEU A 299 16.61 3.25 12.09
C LEU A 299 17.70 4.09 12.80
N ARG A 300 18.92 3.60 12.87
CA ARG A 300 20.03 4.28 13.55
C ARG A 300 20.64 5.43 12.76
N SER A 301 20.75 5.27 11.44
CA SER A 301 21.59 6.19 10.67
C SER A 301 20.95 6.77 9.40
N ALA A 302 19.82 6.21 8.91
CA ALA A 302 19.25 6.59 7.63
C ALA A 302 18.00 7.49 7.72
N LEU A 303 17.62 7.99 8.90
CA LEU A 303 16.53 8.96 9.03
C LEU A 303 16.77 10.24 8.20
N PRO A 304 18.00 10.81 8.13
CA PRO A 304 18.24 11.96 7.24
C PRO A 304 18.06 11.63 5.76
N ASP A 305 18.31 10.39 5.33
CA ASP A 305 18.08 9.95 3.95
C ASP A 305 16.59 9.85 3.66
N MET A 306 15.82 9.32 4.58
CA MET A 306 14.37 9.24 4.52
C MET A 306 13.74 10.64 4.40
N GLU A 307 14.17 11.62 5.20
CA GLU A 307 13.67 12.99 5.11
C GLU A 307 14.02 13.66 3.78
N ARG A 308 15.21 13.43 3.22
CA ARG A 308 15.56 13.91 1.87
C ARG A 308 14.68 13.30 0.79
N MET A 309 14.41 12.00 0.87
CA MET A 309 13.53 11.31 -0.06
C MET A 309 12.08 11.82 0.04
N LYS A 310 11.58 12.02 1.27
CA LYS A 310 10.27 12.62 1.53
C LYS A 310 10.14 14.02 0.93
N ALA A 311 11.16 14.87 1.09
CA ALA A 311 11.18 16.21 0.49
C ALA A 311 11.08 16.15 -1.04
N CYS A 312 11.83 15.24 -1.67
CA CYS A 312 11.77 15.03 -3.11
C CYS A 312 10.37 14.54 -3.57
N PHE A 313 9.73 13.63 -2.84
CA PHE A 313 8.37 13.22 -3.15
C PHE A 313 7.36 14.35 -2.97
N LYS A 314 7.54 15.23 -2.01
CA LYS A 314 6.69 16.41 -1.82
C LYS A 314 6.76 17.35 -3.03
N GLU A 315 7.93 17.57 -3.61
CA GLU A 315 8.10 18.37 -4.85
C GLU A 315 7.42 17.68 -6.05
N ARG A 316 7.67 16.37 -6.22
CA ARG A 316 7.07 15.58 -7.30
C ARG A 316 5.55 15.48 -7.18
N ARG A 317 5.00 15.50 -5.96
CA ARG A 317 3.56 15.59 -5.71
C ARG A 317 2.95 16.83 -6.36
N SER A 318 3.57 17.98 -6.18
CA SER A 318 3.07 19.22 -6.79
C SER A 318 3.13 19.14 -8.31
N LEU A 319 4.25 18.69 -8.86
CA LEU A 319 4.44 18.51 -10.31
C LEU A 319 3.35 17.60 -10.93
N ILE A 320 3.13 16.41 -10.35
CA ILE A 320 2.16 15.46 -10.92
C ILE A 320 0.73 15.97 -10.82
N VAL A 321 0.34 16.59 -9.70
CA VAL A 321 -1.03 17.08 -9.51
C VAL A 321 -1.30 18.27 -10.41
N GLU A 322 -0.37 19.21 -10.55
CA GLU A 322 -0.50 20.36 -11.44
C GLU A 322 -0.57 19.92 -12.91
N GLY A 323 0.29 18.96 -13.32
CA GLY A 323 0.28 18.43 -14.67
C GLY A 323 -1.02 17.66 -15.01
N LEU A 324 -1.53 16.84 -14.10
CA LEU A 324 -2.81 16.15 -14.27
C LEU A 324 -3.98 17.15 -14.43
N ARG A 325 -3.98 18.21 -13.62
CA ARG A 325 -5.00 19.28 -13.71
C ARG A 325 -4.88 20.08 -15.00
N ALA A 326 -3.66 20.41 -15.44
CA ALA A 326 -3.40 21.08 -16.71
C ALA A 326 -3.86 20.24 -17.91
N ALA A 327 -3.74 18.91 -17.82
CA ALA A 327 -4.29 17.97 -18.80
C ALA A 327 -5.82 17.82 -18.75
N GLY A 328 -6.53 18.53 -17.85
CA GLY A 328 -7.99 18.51 -17.73
C GLY A 328 -8.57 17.47 -16.78
N LEU A 329 -7.74 16.73 -16.05
CA LEU A 329 -8.20 15.75 -15.06
C LEU A 329 -8.38 16.39 -13.67
N SER A 330 -9.47 16.07 -12.99
CA SER A 330 -9.65 16.51 -11.60
C SER A 330 -8.79 15.65 -10.67
N CYS A 331 -7.96 16.26 -9.86
CA CYS A 331 -7.12 15.57 -8.89
C CYS A 331 -7.08 16.35 -7.58
N HIS A 332 -7.43 15.71 -6.45
CA HIS A 332 -7.20 16.29 -5.14
C HIS A 332 -5.71 16.25 -4.81
N MET A 333 -5.25 17.14 -3.92
CA MET A 333 -3.85 17.14 -3.48
C MET A 333 -3.64 16.03 -2.45
N PRO A 334 -2.87 14.96 -2.77
CA PRO A 334 -2.57 13.91 -1.79
C PRO A 334 -1.72 14.46 -0.66
N GLN A 335 -2.06 14.08 0.57
CA GLN A 335 -1.37 14.57 1.77
C GLN A 335 -0.27 13.61 2.24
N GLY A 336 -0.25 12.40 1.69
CA GLY A 336 0.76 11.38 2.01
C GLY A 336 0.91 10.32 0.93
N ALA A 337 1.73 9.31 1.20
CA ALA A 337 2.18 8.29 0.26
C ALA A 337 2.90 8.91 -0.97
N PHE A 338 2.89 8.27 -2.12
CA PHE A 338 3.42 8.81 -3.37
C PHE A 338 2.50 8.50 -4.57
N TYR A 339 1.18 8.66 -4.35
CA TYR A 339 0.15 8.43 -5.36
C TYR A 339 -0.73 9.64 -5.54
N ALA A 340 -1.03 9.96 -6.79
CA ALA A 340 -2.07 10.88 -7.20
C ALA A 340 -3.25 10.07 -7.75
N PHE A 341 -4.47 10.36 -7.30
CA PHE A 341 -5.69 9.68 -7.71
C PHE A 341 -6.57 10.66 -8.44
N ALA A 342 -6.51 10.60 -9.79
CA ALA A 342 -7.12 11.57 -10.67
C ALA A 342 -8.39 11.03 -11.30
N SER A 343 -9.46 11.84 -11.30
CA SER A 343 -10.73 11.49 -11.95
C SER A 343 -10.62 11.64 -13.46
N VAL A 344 -11.06 10.61 -14.17
CA VAL A 344 -11.21 10.59 -15.63
C VAL A 344 -12.69 10.75 -16.06
N SER A 345 -13.60 10.94 -15.12
CA SER A 345 -15.06 10.98 -15.39
C SER A 345 -15.47 12.02 -16.44
N ARG A 346 -14.74 13.15 -16.52
CA ARG A 346 -14.98 14.19 -17.53
C ARG A 346 -14.63 13.77 -18.96
N THR A 347 -13.95 12.64 -19.13
CA THR A 347 -13.59 12.10 -20.45
C THR A 347 -14.72 11.28 -21.08
N GLY A 348 -15.73 10.91 -20.30
CA GLY A 348 -16.85 10.08 -20.74
C GLY A 348 -16.51 8.59 -20.95
N ILE A 349 -15.28 8.16 -20.60
CA ILE A 349 -14.85 6.74 -20.70
C ILE A 349 -14.46 6.20 -19.31
N GLY A 350 -14.59 4.87 -19.14
CA GLY A 350 -14.26 4.21 -17.88
C GLY A 350 -12.78 4.18 -17.59
N SER A 351 -12.44 3.89 -16.33
CA SER A 351 -11.05 3.90 -15.85
C SER A 351 -10.14 2.91 -16.57
N GLU A 352 -10.64 1.72 -16.91
CA GLU A 352 -9.89 0.69 -17.64
C GLU A 352 -9.61 1.09 -19.08
N GLU A 353 -10.66 1.54 -19.81
CA GLU A 353 -10.51 2.00 -21.19
C GLU A 353 -9.54 3.19 -21.27
N PHE A 354 -9.65 4.15 -20.34
CA PHE A 354 -8.73 5.28 -20.28
C PHE A 354 -7.28 4.81 -20.10
N ALA A 355 -7.00 3.94 -19.12
CA ALA A 355 -5.67 3.45 -18.84
C ALA A 355 -5.09 2.66 -20.02
N MET A 356 -5.89 1.80 -20.67
CA MET A 356 -5.48 1.03 -21.84
C MET A 356 -5.16 1.92 -23.03
N ARG A 357 -6.00 2.90 -23.32
CA ARG A 357 -5.77 3.83 -24.43
C ARG A 357 -4.56 4.72 -24.19
N LEU A 358 -4.38 5.22 -22.96
CA LEU A 358 -3.20 6.01 -22.59
C LEU A 358 -1.91 5.20 -22.76
N LEU A 359 -1.92 3.92 -22.38
CA LEU A 359 -0.78 3.03 -22.58
C LEU A 359 -0.49 2.80 -24.06
N GLN A 360 -1.50 2.47 -24.87
CA GLN A 360 -1.31 2.09 -26.27
C GLN A 360 -1.01 3.27 -27.18
N GLU A 361 -1.61 4.43 -26.92
CA GLU A 361 -1.56 5.59 -27.80
C GLU A 361 -0.47 6.59 -27.38
N ALA A 362 -0.20 6.72 -26.07
CA ALA A 362 0.79 7.66 -25.55
C ALA A 362 2.01 7.00 -24.86
N GLY A 363 1.99 5.69 -24.65
CA GLY A 363 3.09 4.99 -23.99
C GLY A 363 3.24 5.37 -22.50
N VAL A 364 2.14 5.70 -21.81
CA VAL A 364 2.12 5.97 -20.38
C VAL A 364 1.25 4.94 -19.68
N ALA A 365 1.83 4.19 -18.75
CA ALA A 365 1.13 3.18 -17.96
C ALA A 365 0.71 3.77 -16.61
N VAL A 366 -0.61 3.74 -16.34
CA VAL A 366 -1.24 4.10 -15.06
C VAL A 366 -2.06 2.92 -14.55
N VAL A 367 -2.51 2.95 -13.30
CA VAL A 367 -3.39 1.90 -12.77
C VAL A 367 -4.83 2.39 -12.80
N PRO A 368 -5.76 1.67 -13.48
CA PRO A 368 -7.18 2.05 -13.47
C PRO A 368 -7.76 1.90 -12.07
N GLY A 369 -8.65 2.81 -11.72
CA GLY A 369 -9.14 2.95 -10.34
C GLY A 369 -10.04 1.80 -9.88
N HIS A 370 -10.80 1.16 -10.79
CA HIS A 370 -11.69 0.05 -10.43
C HIS A 370 -10.97 -1.12 -9.74
N VAL A 371 -9.66 -1.30 -9.98
CA VAL A 371 -8.89 -2.36 -9.31
C VAL A 371 -8.74 -2.15 -7.80
N PHE A 372 -9.02 -0.93 -7.31
CA PHE A 372 -9.00 -0.59 -5.88
C PHE A 372 -10.38 -0.70 -5.21
N GLY A 373 -11.34 -1.32 -5.89
CA GLY A 373 -12.73 -1.46 -5.47
C GLY A 373 -13.68 -0.47 -6.19
N ASP A 374 -14.98 -0.67 -5.99
CA ASP A 374 -16.03 0.08 -6.71
C ASP A 374 -15.91 1.60 -6.54
N GLY A 375 -15.50 2.06 -5.36
CA GLY A 375 -15.22 3.49 -5.10
C GLY A 375 -14.07 4.09 -5.92
N GLY A 376 -13.33 3.26 -6.65
CA GLY A 376 -12.24 3.67 -7.52
C GLY A 376 -12.62 3.83 -8.99
N GLU A 377 -13.81 3.39 -9.42
CA GLU A 377 -14.22 3.56 -10.81
C GLU A 377 -14.32 5.05 -11.18
N GLY A 378 -13.95 5.38 -12.41
CA GLY A 378 -13.83 6.76 -12.87
C GLY A 378 -12.57 7.50 -12.43
N TYR A 379 -11.61 6.78 -11.84
CA TYR A 379 -10.29 7.32 -11.43
C TYR A 379 -9.14 6.53 -12.05
N ILE A 380 -7.96 7.14 -12.06
CA ILE A 380 -6.67 6.48 -12.31
C ILE A 380 -5.71 6.79 -11.18
N ARG A 381 -4.87 5.81 -10.82
CA ARG A 381 -3.76 6.02 -9.88
C ARG A 381 -2.46 6.24 -10.64
N CYS A 382 -1.80 7.37 -10.38
CA CYS A 382 -0.47 7.70 -10.86
C CYS A 382 0.51 7.73 -9.69
N SER A 383 1.56 6.91 -9.74
CA SER A 383 2.68 6.98 -8.78
C SER A 383 3.63 8.11 -9.19
N TYR A 384 4.02 8.95 -8.24
CA TYR A 384 5.07 9.94 -8.44
C TYR A 384 6.42 9.52 -7.81
N ALA A 385 6.56 8.25 -7.52
CA ALA A 385 7.83 7.64 -7.11
C ALA A 385 8.75 7.33 -8.31
N ALA A 386 8.71 8.17 -9.34
CA ALA A 386 9.59 8.13 -10.51
C ALA A 386 10.41 9.42 -10.61
N SER A 387 11.50 9.42 -11.38
CA SER A 387 12.34 10.62 -11.55
C SER A 387 11.53 11.79 -12.12
N THR A 388 11.88 13.02 -11.73
CA THR A 388 11.24 14.24 -12.20
C THR A 388 11.18 14.30 -13.73
N ALA A 389 12.27 13.89 -14.41
CA ALA A 389 12.31 13.85 -15.89
C ALA A 389 11.25 12.89 -16.46
N LYS A 390 11.11 11.68 -15.90
CA LYS A 390 10.07 10.73 -16.33
C LYS A 390 8.66 11.23 -16.05
N LEU A 391 8.45 11.91 -14.92
CA LEU A 391 7.16 12.49 -14.57
C LEU A 391 6.79 13.61 -15.57
N THR A 392 7.72 14.51 -15.89
CA THR A 392 7.50 15.59 -16.87
C THR A 392 7.15 15.02 -18.24
N GLU A 393 7.94 14.06 -18.73
CA GLU A 393 7.67 13.41 -20.02
C GLU A 393 6.32 12.69 -20.05
N ALA A 394 5.95 11.97 -18.96
CA ALA A 394 4.65 11.30 -18.87
C ALA A 394 3.49 12.29 -18.92
N LEU A 395 3.63 13.46 -18.26
CA LEU A 395 2.63 14.51 -18.27
C LEU A 395 2.49 15.17 -19.65
N GLU A 396 3.58 15.43 -20.36
CA GLU A 396 3.56 15.93 -21.73
C GLU A 396 2.85 14.96 -22.69
N ARG A 397 3.15 13.66 -22.57
CA ARG A 397 2.48 12.61 -23.35
C ARG A 397 0.99 12.51 -23.02
N LEU A 398 0.61 12.59 -21.75
CA LEU A 398 -0.78 12.61 -21.30
C LEU A 398 -1.53 13.82 -21.86
N GLU A 399 -0.94 15.02 -21.76
CA GLU A 399 -1.55 16.25 -22.30
C GLU A 399 -1.78 16.14 -23.81
N GLY A 400 -0.79 15.64 -24.56
CA GLY A 400 -0.92 15.36 -25.98
C GLY A 400 -2.03 14.39 -26.31
N PHE A 401 -2.16 13.31 -25.54
CA PHE A 401 -3.25 12.32 -25.66
C PHE A 401 -4.62 12.96 -25.44
N MET A 402 -4.79 13.75 -24.40
CA MET A 402 -6.05 14.41 -24.05
C MET A 402 -6.48 15.42 -25.14
N ARG A 403 -5.55 16.20 -25.69
CA ARG A 403 -5.82 17.18 -26.76
C ARG A 403 -6.24 16.52 -28.08
N VAL A 404 -5.48 15.51 -28.54
CA VAL A 404 -5.71 14.84 -29.83
C VAL A 404 -7.07 14.14 -29.87
N LYS A 405 -7.56 13.69 -28.72
CA LYS A 405 -8.80 12.90 -28.63
C LYS A 405 -10.04 13.72 -28.30
N ASN A 406 -9.90 15.04 -28.10
CA ASN A 406 -11.01 15.89 -27.62
C ASN A 406 -11.72 15.29 -26.39
N LEU A 407 -10.96 14.67 -25.49
CA LEU A 407 -11.50 14.00 -24.30
C LEU A 407 -11.93 14.99 -23.21
N ILE A 408 -11.73 16.28 -23.41
CA ILE A 408 -12.22 17.31 -22.48
C ILE A 408 -13.60 17.75 -23.03
N VAL A 409 -14.66 17.27 -22.42
CA VAL A 409 -15.99 17.85 -22.63
C VAL A 409 -16.01 19.19 -21.88
N SER A 410 -16.18 20.27 -22.64
CA SER A 410 -16.23 21.67 -22.18
C SER A 410 -17.33 21.91 -21.12
#